data_2b2ce98a70f11115f63e88968a5d0578
#
_entry.id   2b2ce98a70f11115f63e88968a5d0578
#
_cell.length_a   1.000
_cell.length_b   1.000
_cell.length_c   1.000
_cell.angle_alpha   90.00
_cell.angle_beta   90.00
_cell.angle_gamma   90.00
#
_symmetry.space_group_name_H-M   'P 1'
#
loop_
_entity.id
_entity.type
_entity.pdbx_description
1 polymer ?
#
loop_
_entity_poly.entity_id
_entity_poly.type
_entity_poly.pdbx_seq_one_letter_code
_entity_poly.pdbx_strand_id
1 'polypeptide(L)'
;MAIQSVVFDAYGTLFDVYSIQALADDLYPGQGALISVMWRDKQIEYTRLITQSDPHGPGGSKHYLPFWELTRLSLAYCLDRLQLDRSGGQLEKLMEQYARLQPFPENLAVLQALKARGVRTAILSNGSPEMLASAVKSAGFETLLDQVISVDSIGLYKIAPESYALVEAHMAVKKEDVLFVSSNAWDALGATWFGFQTLWVNRQGLPFEALGPKPDFSGSDLHSVLRALP
;
A
#
# COMPACT_ATOMS: atom_id res chain seq x y z
N MET A 1 4.02 10.40 24.12
CA MET A 1 2.97 11.28 23.52
C MET A 1 1.82 10.36 23.13
N ALA A 2 0.58 10.81 23.18
CA ALA A 2 -0.57 9.95 22.84
C ALA A 2 -0.78 9.96 21.31
N ILE A 3 -0.90 8.80 20.69
CA ILE A 3 -1.26 8.66 19.28
C ILE A 3 -2.65 9.28 19.06
N GLN A 4 -2.75 10.24 18.15
CA GLN A 4 -4.00 10.94 17.81
C GLN A 4 -4.61 10.45 16.50
N SER A 5 -3.79 9.85 15.65
CA SER A 5 -4.20 9.39 14.31
C SER A 5 -3.53 8.09 13.94
N VAL A 6 -4.26 7.24 13.23
CA VAL A 6 -3.74 6.01 12.62
C VAL A 6 -3.81 6.15 11.11
N VAL A 7 -2.67 5.99 10.45
CA VAL A 7 -2.56 6.09 9.01
C VAL A 7 -2.14 4.76 8.43
N PHE A 8 -2.91 4.25 7.49
CA PHE A 8 -2.71 2.94 6.88
C PHE A 8 -2.11 3.06 5.49
N ASP A 9 -1.15 2.21 5.17
CA ASP A 9 -0.93 1.83 3.79
C ASP A 9 -2.15 1.08 3.24
N ALA A 10 -2.36 1.09 1.92
CA ALA A 10 -3.51 0.46 1.30
C ALA A 10 -3.22 -0.96 0.79
N TYR A 11 -2.35 -1.06 -0.23
CA TYR A 11 -2.12 -2.29 -0.99
C TYR A 11 -1.17 -3.27 -0.27
N GLY A 12 -1.71 -4.40 0.17
CA GLY A 12 -1.05 -5.39 1.01
C GLY A 12 -1.35 -5.21 2.50
N THR A 13 -1.87 -4.04 2.91
CA THR A 13 -2.21 -3.72 4.31
C THR A 13 -3.72 -3.76 4.55
N LEU A 14 -4.49 -2.96 3.83
CA LEU A 14 -5.95 -3.00 3.87
C LEU A 14 -6.55 -3.89 2.78
N PHE A 15 -5.92 -3.96 1.61
CA PHE A 15 -6.39 -4.75 0.45
C PHE A 15 -5.38 -5.85 0.11
N ASP A 16 -5.89 -7.08 -0.05
CA ASP A 16 -5.06 -8.25 -0.33
C ASP A 16 -4.62 -8.30 -1.79
N VAL A 17 -3.39 -7.87 -2.04
CA VAL A 17 -2.78 -7.87 -3.39
C VAL A 17 -2.48 -9.27 -3.92
N TYR A 18 -2.45 -10.29 -3.05
CA TYR A 18 -2.20 -11.67 -3.44
C TYR A 18 -3.49 -12.43 -3.77
N SER A 19 -4.66 -11.82 -3.55
CA SER A 19 -5.95 -12.41 -3.93
C SER A 19 -6.10 -12.63 -5.43
N ILE A 20 -5.23 -12.02 -6.26
CA ILE A 20 -5.17 -12.26 -7.72
C ILE A 20 -4.60 -13.64 -8.07
N GLN A 21 -3.94 -14.32 -7.12
CA GLN A 21 -3.23 -15.58 -7.37
C GLN A 21 -4.13 -16.65 -7.95
N ALA A 22 -5.36 -16.79 -7.45
CA ALA A 22 -6.30 -17.80 -7.93
C ALA A 22 -6.65 -17.59 -9.41
N LEU A 23 -6.99 -16.35 -9.80
CA LEU A 23 -7.27 -16.03 -11.21
C LEU A 23 -6.00 -16.20 -12.09
N ALA A 24 -4.83 -15.82 -11.57
CA ALA A 24 -3.59 -16.01 -12.32
C ALA A 24 -3.30 -17.50 -12.54
N ASP A 25 -3.64 -18.37 -11.59
CA ASP A 25 -3.47 -19.81 -11.70
C ASP A 25 -4.48 -20.44 -12.67
N ASP A 26 -5.72 -19.93 -12.68
CA ASP A 26 -6.73 -20.34 -13.69
C ASP A 26 -6.32 -19.97 -15.13
N LEU A 27 -5.69 -18.81 -15.31
CA LEU A 27 -5.23 -18.34 -16.63
C LEU A 27 -3.92 -18.99 -17.06
N TYR A 28 -3.05 -19.32 -16.11
CA TYR A 28 -1.72 -19.89 -16.31
C TYR A 28 -1.47 -20.99 -15.26
N PRO A 29 -1.93 -22.22 -15.50
CA PRO A 29 -1.89 -23.30 -14.53
C PRO A 29 -0.51 -23.52 -13.89
N GLY A 30 -0.44 -23.52 -12.58
CA GLY A 30 0.78 -23.70 -11.79
C GLY A 30 1.68 -22.46 -11.71
N GLN A 31 1.28 -21.30 -12.26
CA GLN A 31 2.07 -20.07 -12.26
C GLN A 31 1.52 -18.96 -11.34
N GLY A 32 0.33 -19.13 -10.79
CA GLY A 32 -0.37 -18.06 -10.07
C GLY A 32 0.44 -17.45 -8.92
N ALA A 33 1.09 -18.28 -8.09
CA ALA A 33 1.93 -17.82 -7.00
C ALA A 33 3.15 -17.04 -7.48
N LEU A 34 3.82 -17.55 -8.52
CA LEU A 34 5.01 -16.91 -9.09
C LEU A 34 4.66 -15.56 -9.74
N ILE A 35 3.57 -15.50 -10.51
CA ILE A 35 3.08 -14.27 -11.13
C ILE A 35 2.79 -13.23 -10.05
N SER A 36 2.03 -13.57 -9.01
CA SER A 36 1.62 -12.60 -7.98
C SER A 36 2.81 -12.01 -7.23
N VAL A 37 3.79 -12.80 -6.87
CA VAL A 37 5.01 -12.32 -6.19
C VAL A 37 5.85 -11.47 -7.14
N MET A 38 6.17 -11.96 -8.34
CA MET A 38 6.99 -11.22 -9.31
C MET A 38 6.33 -9.91 -9.74
N TRP A 39 5.01 -9.93 -9.94
CA TRP A 39 4.26 -8.72 -10.28
C TRP A 39 4.37 -7.67 -9.18
N ARG A 40 4.13 -8.07 -7.92
CA ARG A 40 4.27 -7.17 -6.78
C ARG A 40 5.68 -6.58 -6.67
N ASP A 41 6.70 -7.42 -6.75
CA ASP A 41 8.10 -6.98 -6.67
C ASP A 41 8.44 -5.98 -7.79
N LYS A 42 8.04 -6.28 -9.03
CA LYS A 42 8.29 -5.41 -10.18
C LYS A 42 7.51 -4.09 -10.09
N GLN A 43 6.29 -4.12 -9.58
CA GLN A 43 5.50 -2.93 -9.33
C GLN A 43 6.22 -1.97 -8.35
N ILE A 44 6.73 -2.50 -7.23
CA ILE A 44 7.48 -1.72 -6.24
C ILE A 44 8.84 -1.26 -6.79
N GLU A 45 9.51 -2.10 -7.55
CA GLU A 45 10.76 -1.69 -8.23
C GLU A 45 10.51 -0.49 -9.17
N TYR A 46 9.44 -0.50 -9.95
CA TYR A 46 9.11 0.58 -10.86
C TYR A 46 8.81 1.90 -10.13
N THR A 47 8.12 1.85 -8.99
CA THR A 47 7.90 3.07 -8.18
C THR A 47 9.22 3.68 -7.70
N ARG A 48 10.18 2.84 -7.29
CA ARG A 48 11.51 3.28 -6.85
C ARG A 48 12.33 3.86 -8.01
N LEU A 49 12.34 3.22 -9.17
CA LEU A 49 13.04 3.70 -10.35
C LEU A 49 12.55 5.09 -10.77
N ILE A 50 11.23 5.29 -10.80
CA ILE A 50 10.63 6.58 -11.15
C ILE A 50 11.04 7.66 -10.13
N THR A 51 10.89 7.40 -8.84
CA THR A 51 11.23 8.36 -7.80
C THR A 51 12.72 8.70 -7.82
N GLN A 52 13.60 7.71 -7.97
CA GLN A 52 15.05 7.91 -8.02
C GLN A 52 15.54 8.60 -9.29
N SER A 53 14.82 8.45 -10.41
CA SER A 53 15.26 9.03 -11.69
C SER A 53 15.26 10.56 -11.69
N ASP A 54 14.39 11.18 -10.87
CA ASP A 54 14.29 12.63 -10.73
C ASP A 54 13.64 13.01 -9.39
N PRO A 55 14.34 12.80 -8.25
CA PRO A 55 13.75 12.92 -6.91
C PRO A 55 13.46 14.37 -6.50
N HIS A 56 14.02 15.36 -7.21
CA HIS A 56 13.92 16.79 -6.89
C HIS A 56 13.27 17.59 -8.03
N GLY A 57 12.60 16.92 -8.95
CA GLY A 57 11.88 17.58 -10.04
C GLY A 57 10.76 18.49 -9.50
N PRO A 58 10.57 19.69 -10.05
CA PRO A 58 9.48 20.57 -9.63
C PRO A 58 8.13 19.92 -9.93
N GLY A 59 7.38 19.58 -8.87
CA GLY A 59 6.11 18.85 -8.99
C GLY A 59 6.27 17.32 -9.07
N GLY A 60 7.42 16.78 -8.64
CA GLY A 60 7.72 15.35 -8.64
C GLY A 60 8.65 14.91 -9.76
N SER A 61 8.83 13.63 -9.94
CA SER A 61 9.65 13.07 -11.01
C SER A 61 9.05 13.37 -12.40
N LYS A 62 9.86 13.89 -13.32
CA LYS A 62 9.45 14.09 -14.72
C LYS A 62 9.10 12.79 -15.46
N HIS A 63 9.46 11.65 -14.88
CA HIS A 63 9.13 10.32 -15.39
C HIS A 63 7.93 9.71 -14.70
N TYR A 64 7.21 10.49 -13.89
CA TYR A 64 6.05 10.01 -13.16
C TYR A 64 4.99 9.43 -14.12
N LEU A 65 4.51 8.25 -13.77
CA LEU A 65 3.34 7.60 -14.37
C LEU A 65 2.39 7.23 -13.23
N PRO A 66 1.07 7.34 -13.37
CA PRO A 66 0.13 6.91 -12.35
C PRO A 66 0.32 5.43 -11.95
N PHE A 67 0.07 5.11 -10.70
CA PHE A 67 0.31 3.77 -10.16
C PHE A 67 -0.45 2.67 -10.92
N TRP A 68 -1.61 2.98 -11.47
CA TRP A 68 -2.36 2.05 -12.34
C TRP A 68 -1.57 1.63 -13.57
N GLU A 69 -0.93 2.59 -14.23
CA GLU A 69 -0.11 2.31 -15.40
C GLU A 69 1.14 1.50 -15.03
N LEU A 70 1.79 1.81 -13.89
CA LEU A 70 2.91 1.01 -13.40
C LEU A 70 2.48 -0.42 -13.06
N THR A 71 1.28 -0.58 -12.49
CA THR A 71 0.69 -1.88 -12.20
C THR A 71 0.52 -2.69 -13.48
N ARG A 72 0.02 -2.07 -14.54
CA ARG A 72 -0.16 -2.69 -15.85
C ARG A 72 1.18 -3.04 -16.52
N LEU A 73 2.13 -2.11 -16.53
CA LEU A 73 3.46 -2.31 -17.13
C LEU A 73 4.26 -3.39 -16.40
N SER A 74 4.18 -3.43 -15.06
CA SER A 74 4.86 -4.46 -14.27
C SER A 74 4.26 -5.85 -14.50
N LEU A 75 2.93 -5.96 -14.67
CA LEU A 75 2.30 -7.22 -15.05
C LEU A 75 2.75 -7.68 -16.44
N ALA A 76 2.71 -6.77 -17.43
CA ALA A 76 3.18 -7.08 -18.79
C ALA A 76 4.62 -7.60 -18.78
N TYR A 77 5.51 -6.91 -18.04
CA TYR A 77 6.91 -7.35 -17.87
C TYR A 77 6.99 -8.76 -17.26
N CYS A 78 6.19 -9.06 -16.23
CA CYS A 78 6.22 -10.37 -15.58
C CYS A 78 5.76 -11.48 -16.53
N LEU A 79 4.67 -11.27 -17.27
CA LEU A 79 4.18 -12.24 -18.24
C LEU A 79 5.20 -12.48 -19.36
N ASP A 80 5.79 -11.42 -19.91
CA ASP A 80 6.83 -11.53 -20.95
C ASP A 80 8.09 -12.25 -20.42
N ARG A 81 8.53 -11.95 -19.18
CA ARG A 81 9.68 -12.60 -18.54
C ARG A 81 9.46 -14.10 -18.32
N LEU A 82 8.24 -14.49 -18.02
CA LEU A 82 7.83 -15.89 -17.85
C LEU A 82 7.47 -16.57 -19.18
N GLN A 83 7.58 -15.85 -20.31
CA GLN A 83 7.21 -16.32 -21.64
C GLN A 83 5.75 -16.81 -21.72
N LEU A 84 4.84 -16.15 -20.97
CA LEU A 84 3.42 -16.45 -20.93
C LEU A 84 2.68 -15.63 -22.00
N ASP A 85 1.77 -16.30 -22.72
CA ASP A 85 0.95 -15.62 -23.73
C ASP A 85 -0.06 -14.65 -23.04
N ARG A 86 -0.15 -13.44 -23.56
CA ARG A 86 -1.09 -12.41 -23.12
C ARG A 86 -1.95 -11.83 -24.24
N SER A 87 -1.93 -12.47 -25.40
CA SER A 87 -2.68 -12.01 -26.58
C SER A 87 -4.19 -12.22 -26.49
N GLY A 88 -4.65 -13.09 -25.61
CA GLY A 88 -6.08 -13.41 -25.39
C GLY A 88 -6.77 -12.62 -24.27
N GLY A 89 -6.24 -11.45 -23.88
CA GLY A 89 -6.87 -10.58 -22.89
C GLY A 89 -6.60 -11.00 -21.44
N GLN A 90 -5.61 -11.84 -21.18
CA GLN A 90 -5.27 -12.29 -19.82
C GLN A 90 -4.77 -11.14 -18.94
N LEU A 91 -3.98 -10.22 -19.52
CA LEU A 91 -3.49 -9.04 -18.83
C LEU A 91 -4.66 -8.19 -18.33
N GLU A 92 -5.63 -7.91 -19.18
CA GLU A 92 -6.82 -7.11 -18.87
C GLU A 92 -7.64 -7.77 -17.76
N LYS A 93 -7.83 -9.09 -17.79
CA LYS A 93 -8.54 -9.83 -16.74
C LYS A 93 -7.87 -9.72 -15.37
N LEU A 94 -6.54 -9.84 -15.33
CA LEU A 94 -5.77 -9.67 -14.10
C LEU A 94 -5.82 -8.23 -13.59
N MET A 95 -5.76 -7.24 -14.48
CA MET A 95 -5.93 -5.82 -14.11
C MET A 95 -7.34 -5.53 -13.58
N GLU A 96 -8.39 -6.08 -14.19
CA GLU A 96 -9.77 -5.95 -13.69
C GLU A 96 -9.92 -6.56 -12.29
N GLN A 97 -9.30 -7.73 -12.03
CA GLN A 97 -9.28 -8.33 -10.71
C GLN A 97 -8.51 -7.44 -9.71
N TYR A 98 -7.38 -6.86 -10.13
CA TYR A 98 -6.61 -5.93 -9.28
C TYR A 98 -7.39 -4.66 -8.93
N ALA A 99 -8.28 -4.20 -9.80
CA ALA A 99 -9.19 -3.08 -9.51
C ALA A 99 -10.23 -3.39 -8.42
N ARG A 100 -10.42 -4.67 -8.07
CA ARG A 100 -11.46 -5.16 -7.15
C ARG A 100 -10.89 -6.03 -6.03
N LEU A 101 -9.69 -5.68 -5.56
CA LEU A 101 -9.06 -6.40 -4.43
C LEU A 101 -9.97 -6.39 -3.20
N GLN A 102 -10.05 -7.54 -2.56
CA GLN A 102 -10.82 -7.68 -1.33
C GLN A 102 -10.05 -7.13 -0.12
N PRO A 103 -10.72 -6.51 0.85
CA PRO A 103 -10.09 -6.19 2.12
C PRO A 103 -9.80 -7.48 2.90
N PHE A 104 -8.79 -7.43 3.78
CA PHE A 104 -8.61 -8.50 4.74
C PHE A 104 -9.79 -8.57 5.71
N PRO A 105 -10.20 -9.76 6.16
CA PRO A 105 -11.47 -9.98 6.87
C PRO A 105 -11.65 -9.15 8.15
N GLU A 106 -10.56 -8.93 8.89
CA GLU A 106 -10.58 -8.19 10.16
C GLU A 106 -10.64 -6.67 10.00
N ASN A 107 -10.32 -6.13 8.82
CA ASN A 107 -10.11 -4.70 8.63
C ASN A 107 -11.34 -3.85 8.93
N LEU A 108 -12.52 -4.30 8.50
CA LEU A 108 -13.77 -3.59 8.76
C LEU A 108 -14.01 -3.42 10.27
N ALA A 109 -13.86 -4.50 11.03
CA ALA A 109 -14.07 -4.47 12.49
C ALA A 109 -13.05 -3.57 13.21
N VAL A 110 -11.78 -3.60 12.77
CA VAL A 110 -10.72 -2.75 13.35
C VAL A 110 -10.99 -1.27 13.06
N LEU A 111 -11.35 -0.91 11.84
CA LEU A 111 -11.67 0.48 11.48
C LEU A 111 -12.89 0.99 12.24
N GLN A 112 -13.93 0.17 12.39
CA GLN A 112 -15.11 0.49 13.21
C GLN A 112 -14.73 0.72 14.68
N ALA A 113 -13.87 -0.12 15.25
CA ALA A 113 -13.40 0.02 16.62
C ALA A 113 -12.57 1.30 16.82
N LEU A 114 -11.72 1.68 15.86
CA LEU A 114 -10.97 2.93 15.89
C LEU A 114 -11.91 4.14 15.86
N LYS A 115 -12.89 4.12 14.98
CA LYS A 115 -13.91 5.18 14.88
C LYS A 115 -14.71 5.31 16.19
N ALA A 116 -15.12 4.20 16.78
CA ALA A 116 -15.84 4.20 18.07
C ALA A 116 -15.00 4.77 19.22
N ARG A 117 -13.66 4.66 19.15
CA ARG A 117 -12.72 5.29 20.11
C ARG A 117 -12.43 6.76 19.80
N GLY A 118 -12.98 7.33 18.73
CA GLY A 118 -12.71 8.69 18.29
C GLY A 118 -11.30 8.89 17.72
N VAL A 119 -10.61 7.82 17.33
CA VAL A 119 -9.29 7.88 16.69
C VAL A 119 -9.46 8.26 15.22
N ARG A 120 -8.76 9.30 14.79
CA ARG A 120 -8.75 9.73 13.39
C ARG A 120 -8.00 8.73 12.53
N THR A 121 -8.54 8.40 11.36
CA THR A 121 -7.97 7.40 10.47
C THR A 121 -7.78 7.93 9.06
N ALA A 122 -6.70 7.51 8.41
CA ALA A 122 -6.45 7.84 7.02
C ALA A 122 -5.76 6.70 6.26
N ILE A 123 -5.83 6.76 4.94
CA ILE A 123 -4.95 6.03 4.03
C ILE A 123 -3.86 6.98 3.53
N LEU A 124 -2.61 6.51 3.45
CA LEU A 124 -1.55 7.07 2.62
C LEU A 124 -1.04 5.99 1.68
N SER A 125 -1.17 6.20 0.37
CA SER A 125 -0.90 5.15 -0.61
C SER A 125 -0.20 5.64 -1.87
N ASN A 126 0.55 4.73 -2.50
CA ASN A 126 1.06 4.89 -3.86
C ASN A 126 -0.04 4.81 -4.94
N GLY A 127 -1.22 4.27 -4.60
CA GLY A 127 -2.36 4.15 -5.52
C GLY A 127 -2.88 5.51 -6.00
N SER A 128 -3.35 5.57 -7.25
CA SER A 128 -3.98 6.78 -7.76
C SER A 128 -5.32 7.07 -7.05
N PRO A 129 -5.82 8.32 -7.07
CA PRO A 129 -7.07 8.68 -6.42
C PRO A 129 -8.25 7.79 -6.82
N GLU A 130 -8.37 7.47 -8.11
CA GLU A 130 -9.46 6.64 -8.65
C GLU A 130 -9.39 5.19 -8.15
N MET A 131 -8.16 4.63 -8.09
CA MET A 131 -7.93 3.29 -7.54
C MET A 131 -8.35 3.22 -6.08
N LEU A 132 -7.94 4.20 -5.28
CA LEU A 132 -8.25 4.27 -3.86
C LEU A 132 -9.74 4.47 -3.61
N ALA A 133 -10.39 5.38 -4.35
CA ALA A 133 -11.83 5.61 -4.25
C ALA A 133 -12.62 4.33 -4.55
N SER A 134 -12.24 3.61 -5.61
CA SER A 134 -12.86 2.33 -5.96
C SER A 134 -12.69 1.28 -4.87
N ALA A 135 -11.46 1.09 -4.35
CA ALA A 135 -11.15 0.11 -3.32
C ALA A 135 -11.86 0.42 -1.99
N VAL A 136 -11.82 1.67 -1.55
CA VAL A 136 -12.49 2.14 -0.31
C VAL A 136 -14.00 1.93 -0.38
N LYS A 137 -14.61 2.29 -1.53
CA LYS A 137 -16.04 2.09 -1.77
C LYS A 137 -16.42 0.60 -1.79
N SER A 138 -15.67 -0.20 -2.51
CA SER A 138 -15.92 -1.66 -2.60
C SER A 138 -15.81 -2.36 -1.25
N ALA A 139 -14.94 -1.89 -0.36
CA ALA A 139 -14.75 -2.42 0.99
C ALA A 139 -15.75 -1.86 2.03
N GLY A 140 -16.53 -0.84 1.69
CA GLY A 140 -17.43 -0.17 2.64
C GLY A 140 -16.69 0.68 3.69
N PHE A 141 -15.50 1.19 3.37
CA PHE A 141 -14.67 1.99 4.30
C PHE A 141 -14.94 3.50 4.21
N GLU A 142 -15.81 3.97 3.31
CA GLU A 142 -16.05 5.39 3.02
C GLU A 142 -16.36 6.23 4.26
N THR A 143 -17.14 5.68 5.18
CA THR A 143 -17.51 6.39 6.42
C THR A 143 -16.56 6.14 7.59
N LEU A 144 -15.55 5.29 7.41
CA LEU A 144 -14.62 4.87 8.46
C LEU A 144 -13.26 5.57 8.36
N LEU A 145 -12.99 6.24 7.25
CA LEU A 145 -11.76 6.97 6.98
C LEU A 145 -12.02 8.46 6.94
N ASP A 146 -11.21 9.24 7.66
CA ASP A 146 -11.29 10.71 7.65
C ASP A 146 -10.59 11.31 6.43
N GLN A 147 -9.54 10.63 5.92
CA GLN A 147 -8.79 11.04 4.74
C GLN A 147 -8.33 9.84 3.91
N VAL A 148 -8.28 10.03 2.59
CA VAL A 148 -7.67 9.08 1.64
C VAL A 148 -6.64 9.87 0.83
N ILE A 149 -5.35 9.64 1.14
CA ILE A 149 -4.24 10.43 0.63
C ILE A 149 -3.48 9.61 -0.40
N SER A 150 -3.41 10.13 -1.63
CA SER A 150 -2.59 9.58 -2.70
C SER A 150 -1.32 10.40 -2.87
N VAL A 151 -0.19 9.73 -3.09
CA VAL A 151 1.09 10.37 -3.45
C VAL A 151 1.08 10.91 -4.89
N ASP A 152 0.05 10.60 -5.67
CA ASP A 152 -0.13 11.06 -7.05
C ASP A 152 -0.04 12.58 -7.16
N SER A 153 -0.53 13.30 -6.14
CA SER A 153 -0.52 14.77 -6.08
C SER A 153 0.87 15.41 -6.10
N ILE A 154 1.90 14.66 -5.73
CA ILE A 154 3.29 15.14 -5.68
C ILE A 154 4.21 14.45 -6.69
N GLY A 155 3.71 13.49 -7.47
CA GLY A 155 4.50 12.76 -8.47
C GLY A 155 5.74 12.03 -7.93
N LEU A 156 5.74 11.66 -6.64
CA LEU A 156 6.80 10.89 -5.97
C LEU A 156 6.18 9.75 -5.17
N TYR A 157 6.74 8.57 -5.35
CA TYR A 157 6.29 7.38 -4.62
C TYR A 157 6.96 7.24 -3.24
N LYS A 158 6.32 6.54 -2.31
CA LYS A 158 6.98 6.03 -1.12
C LYS A 158 8.23 5.23 -1.57
N ILE A 159 9.38 5.43 -0.96
CA ILE A 159 9.65 5.95 0.37
C ILE A 159 10.21 7.41 0.37
N ALA A 160 9.91 8.21 -0.63
CA ALA A 160 10.30 9.62 -0.58
C ALA A 160 9.70 10.28 0.68
N PRO A 161 10.49 11.03 1.49
CA PRO A 161 9.98 11.70 2.70
C PRO A 161 8.78 12.61 2.43
N GLU A 162 8.75 13.25 1.27
CA GLU A 162 7.66 14.12 0.80
C GLU A 162 6.32 13.36 0.74
N SER A 163 6.36 12.06 0.43
CA SER A 163 5.16 11.21 0.42
C SER A 163 4.53 11.08 1.81
N TYR A 164 5.36 10.92 2.84
CA TYR A 164 4.88 10.82 4.23
C TYR A 164 4.46 12.18 4.80
N ALA A 165 5.11 13.28 4.37
CA ALA A 165 4.76 14.64 4.78
C ALA A 165 3.33 15.04 4.37
N LEU A 166 2.74 14.40 3.36
CA LEU A 166 1.34 14.59 3.00
C LEU A 166 0.38 14.32 4.16
N VAL A 167 0.72 13.40 5.07
CA VAL A 167 -0.11 13.09 6.25
C VAL A 167 -0.23 14.32 7.14
N GLU A 168 0.87 14.99 7.45
CA GLU A 168 0.86 16.18 8.30
C GLU A 168 0.01 17.30 7.67
N ALA A 169 0.15 17.49 6.36
CA ALA A 169 -0.59 18.52 5.62
C ALA A 169 -2.10 18.22 5.55
N HIS A 170 -2.49 16.98 5.24
CA HIS A 170 -3.90 16.62 5.04
C HIS A 170 -4.66 16.40 6.34
N MET A 171 -3.99 15.91 7.38
CA MET A 171 -4.64 15.63 8.66
C MET A 171 -4.44 16.72 9.70
N ALA A 172 -3.60 17.73 9.43
CA ALA A 172 -3.22 18.78 10.39
C ALA A 172 -2.77 18.17 11.75
N VAL A 173 -1.86 17.21 11.68
CA VAL A 173 -1.25 16.50 12.83
C VAL A 173 0.27 16.60 12.75
N LYS A 174 0.94 16.41 13.89
CA LYS A 174 2.38 16.26 13.92
C LYS A 174 2.75 14.79 13.71
N LYS A 175 3.89 14.52 13.09
CA LYS A 175 4.36 13.16 12.84
C LYS A 175 4.50 12.31 14.11
N GLU A 176 4.85 12.94 15.25
CA GLU A 176 4.99 12.25 16.53
C GLU A 176 3.67 11.73 17.11
N ASP A 177 2.53 12.26 16.64
CA ASP A 177 1.19 11.88 17.05
C ASP A 177 0.53 10.86 16.10
N VAL A 178 1.28 10.36 15.12
CA VAL A 178 0.81 9.41 14.09
C VAL A 178 1.35 8.01 14.36
N LEU A 179 0.45 7.02 14.36
CA LEU A 179 0.81 5.61 14.17
C LEU A 179 0.63 5.26 12.70
N PHE A 180 1.73 5.02 12.01
CA PHE A 180 1.71 4.53 10.62
C PHE A 180 1.70 3.01 10.60
N VAL A 181 0.79 2.43 9.83
CA VAL A 181 0.53 0.98 9.78
C VAL A 181 0.75 0.47 8.37
N SER A 182 1.67 -0.47 8.21
CA SER A 182 1.91 -1.11 6.92
C SER A 182 2.26 -2.60 7.08
N SER A 183 1.78 -3.42 6.15
CA SER A 183 2.22 -4.82 6.01
C SER A 183 3.49 -4.92 5.16
N ASN A 184 3.81 -3.89 4.38
CA ASN A 184 5.03 -3.83 3.59
C ASN A 184 6.19 -3.38 4.49
N ALA A 185 7.17 -4.26 4.76
CA ALA A 185 8.30 -3.96 5.66
C ALA A 185 9.10 -2.72 5.20
N TRP A 186 9.32 -2.58 3.89
CA TRP A 186 10.01 -1.42 3.30
C TRP A 186 9.27 -0.09 3.54
N ASP A 187 7.93 -0.11 3.57
CA ASP A 187 7.11 1.08 3.81
C ASP A 187 7.07 1.43 5.31
N ALA A 188 6.94 0.43 6.18
CA ALA A 188 7.08 0.62 7.62
C ALA A 188 8.45 1.21 7.97
N LEU A 189 9.55 0.72 7.35
CA LEU A 189 10.88 1.27 7.52
C LEU A 189 10.98 2.72 7.05
N GLY A 190 10.45 3.03 5.85
CA GLY A 190 10.41 4.40 5.32
C GLY A 190 9.66 5.37 6.23
N ALA A 191 8.53 4.93 6.78
CA ALA A 191 7.74 5.69 7.73
C ALA A 191 8.49 5.92 9.07
N THR A 192 9.24 4.91 9.54
CA THR A 192 10.11 5.04 10.72
C THR A 192 11.22 6.07 10.47
N TRP A 193 11.86 6.03 9.29
CA TRP A 193 12.88 7.02 8.92
C TRP A 193 12.32 8.44 8.83
N PHE A 194 11.07 8.59 8.39
CA PHE A 194 10.38 9.88 8.37
C PHE A 194 10.10 10.43 9.78
N GLY A 195 9.92 9.54 10.78
CA GLY A 195 9.71 9.88 12.18
C GLY A 195 8.31 9.62 12.71
N PHE A 196 7.50 8.82 12.02
CA PHE A 196 6.26 8.28 12.58
C PHE A 196 6.56 7.20 13.62
N GLN A 197 5.64 7.00 14.59
CA GLN A 197 5.52 5.72 15.25
C GLN A 197 4.99 4.71 14.24
N THR A 198 5.54 3.49 14.24
CA THR A 198 5.22 2.51 13.20
C THR A 198 4.76 1.18 13.76
N LEU A 199 3.76 0.59 13.10
CA LEU A 199 3.32 -0.78 13.32
C LEU A 199 3.46 -1.57 12.02
N TRP A 200 4.27 -2.61 12.07
CA TRP A 200 4.39 -3.56 10.97
C TRP A 200 3.44 -4.74 11.14
N VAL A 201 2.51 -4.90 10.20
CA VAL A 201 1.57 -6.02 10.15
C VAL A 201 2.17 -7.16 9.32
N ASN A 202 2.91 -8.05 9.99
CA ASN A 202 3.63 -9.15 9.34
C ASN A 202 2.70 -10.36 9.09
N ARG A 203 1.88 -10.25 8.05
CA ARG A 203 0.90 -11.29 7.68
C ARG A 203 1.54 -12.61 7.23
N GLN A 204 2.75 -12.55 6.70
CA GLN A 204 3.41 -13.68 6.05
C GLN A 204 4.54 -14.29 6.91
N GLY A 205 4.79 -13.78 8.12
CA GLY A 205 5.88 -14.27 8.98
C GLY A 205 7.29 -14.02 8.40
N LEU A 206 7.46 -12.97 7.59
CA LEU A 206 8.73 -12.64 6.94
C LEU A 206 9.69 -11.93 7.91
N PRO A 207 11.00 -11.92 7.62
CA PRO A 207 11.93 -11.06 8.35
C PRO A 207 11.66 -9.58 8.03
N PHE A 208 11.88 -8.69 9.02
CA PHE A 208 11.88 -7.25 8.79
C PHE A 208 13.16 -6.82 8.07
N GLU A 209 13.10 -5.66 7.40
CA GLU A 209 14.24 -5.06 6.71
C GLU A 209 15.45 -4.85 7.62
N ALA A 210 16.64 -5.24 7.16
CA ALA A 210 17.88 -5.12 7.91
C ALA A 210 18.58 -3.74 7.74
N LEU A 211 17.95 -2.79 7.07
CA LEU A 211 18.57 -1.53 6.65
C LEU A 211 18.45 -0.40 7.69
N GLY A 212 17.73 -0.60 8.79
CA GLY A 212 17.46 0.50 9.72
C GLY A 212 16.81 0.06 11.02
N PRO A 213 16.21 1.02 11.76
CA PRO A 213 15.52 0.72 13.02
C PRO A 213 14.34 -0.21 12.78
N LYS A 214 14.03 -1.00 13.80
CA LYS A 214 12.82 -1.81 13.81
C LYS A 214 11.58 -0.93 14.02
N PRO A 215 10.39 -1.38 13.59
CA PRO A 215 9.13 -0.68 13.89
C PRO A 215 8.88 -0.71 15.40
N ASP A 216 8.14 0.30 15.90
CA ASP A 216 7.79 0.40 17.33
C ASP A 216 6.91 -0.77 17.78
N PHE A 217 6.03 -1.23 16.89
CA PHE A 217 5.12 -2.33 17.11
C PHE A 217 5.14 -3.32 15.94
N SER A 218 4.80 -4.57 16.25
CA SER A 218 4.57 -5.59 15.22
C SER A 218 3.44 -6.53 15.61
N GLY A 219 2.80 -7.12 14.61
CA GLY A 219 1.75 -8.12 14.80
C GLY A 219 1.44 -8.87 13.52
N SER A 220 0.64 -9.93 13.61
CA SER A 220 0.30 -10.80 12.47
C SER A 220 -0.92 -10.32 11.67
N ASP A 221 -1.73 -9.44 12.23
CA ASP A 221 -2.97 -8.93 11.65
C ASP A 221 -3.26 -7.49 12.12
N LEU A 222 -4.30 -6.87 11.56
CA LEU A 222 -4.65 -5.49 11.86
C LEU A 222 -5.20 -5.28 13.29
N HIS A 223 -5.64 -6.32 14.01
CA HIS A 223 -6.03 -6.19 15.43
C HIS A 223 -4.88 -5.68 16.30
N SER A 224 -3.65 -5.83 15.84
CA SER A 224 -2.45 -5.31 16.52
C SER A 224 -2.50 -3.78 16.70
N VAL A 225 -3.20 -3.06 15.83
CA VAL A 225 -3.43 -1.60 15.96
C VAL A 225 -4.17 -1.27 17.24
N LEU A 226 -5.21 -2.06 17.58
CA LEU A 226 -6.02 -1.83 18.78
C LEU A 226 -5.25 -2.10 20.08
N ARG A 227 -4.17 -2.91 20.02
CA ARG A 227 -3.28 -3.21 21.14
C ARG A 227 -2.15 -2.16 21.26
N ALA A 228 -1.77 -1.51 20.17
CA ALA A 228 -0.76 -0.47 20.16
C ALA A 228 -1.28 0.89 20.68
N LEU A 229 -2.59 1.07 20.68
CA LEU A 229 -3.24 2.26 21.23
C LEU A 229 -3.57 2.08 22.71
N PRO A 230 -3.39 3.12 23.55
CA PRO A 230 -3.69 3.06 24.97
C PRO A 230 -5.19 2.86 25.26
#